data_1dea5d91ee45ddab133e82e0b7331c2b
#
_entry.id   1dea5d91ee45ddab133e82e0b7331c2b
#
_cell.length_a   1.000
_cell.length_b   1.000
_cell.length_c   1.000
_cell.angle_alpha   90.00
_cell.angle_beta   90.00
_cell.angle_gamma   90.00
#
_symmetry.space_group_name_H-M   'P 1'
#
loop_
_entity.id
_entity.type
_entity.pdbx_description
1 polymer ?
#
loop_
_entity_poly.entity_id
_entity_poly.type
_entity_poly.pdbx_seq_one_letter_code
_entity_poly.pdbx_strand_id
1 'polypeptide(L)'
;MIYSHWITHKFGGSSLNDATCFLNVEKILSGKQEIIIVSATQGTTSSLQLLLDQACLGELNDELLTRIERKHIDLASELACEQLRTTVIANIKQDIYVIGDLLSTVMTLRVYSKELQACVIGYGEKWSAQILTSLLSAKSNNKMSKVLYVDASQVLILVDNEVDWEKAEKI
;
A
#
# COMPACT_ATOMS: atom_id res chain seq x y z
N MET A 1 27.75 22.73 9.76
CA MET A 1 26.87 21.55 9.60
C MET A 1 25.69 21.99 8.74
N ILE A 2 25.58 21.45 7.54
CA ILE A 2 24.41 21.71 6.67
C ILE A 2 23.34 20.72 7.17
N TYR A 3 22.36 21.22 7.92
CA TYR A 3 21.19 20.42 8.25
C TYR A 3 20.43 20.12 6.96
N SER A 4 20.44 18.90 6.52
CA SER A 4 19.59 18.47 5.42
C SER A 4 18.14 18.44 5.94
N HIS A 5 17.31 19.36 5.45
CA HIS A 5 15.91 19.39 5.81
C HIS A 5 15.15 18.37 4.96
N TRP A 6 14.57 17.36 5.62
CA TRP A 6 13.61 16.46 5.00
C TRP A 6 12.21 17.07 5.03
N ILE A 7 11.47 16.94 3.96
CA ILE A 7 10.07 17.34 3.87
C ILE A 7 9.21 16.07 3.93
N THR A 8 8.24 16.05 4.82
CA THR A 8 7.29 14.94 4.90
C THR A 8 5.97 15.33 4.24
N HIS A 9 5.54 14.54 3.27
CA HIS A 9 4.25 14.66 2.61
C HIS A 9 3.34 13.51 3.05
N LYS A 10 2.05 13.81 3.31
CA LYS A 10 1.04 12.78 3.57
C LYS A 10 -0.11 12.94 2.59
N PHE A 11 -0.39 11.89 1.83
CA PHE A 11 -1.49 11.84 0.87
C PHE A 11 -2.57 10.87 1.33
N GLY A 12 -3.81 11.36 1.45
CA GLY A 12 -4.97 10.56 1.80
C GLY A 12 -5.56 9.80 0.60
N GLY A 13 -6.51 8.91 0.87
CA GLY A 13 -7.11 8.06 -0.16
C GLY A 13 -7.77 8.82 -1.32
N SER A 14 -8.35 10.00 -1.06
CA SER A 14 -8.92 10.85 -2.11
C SER A 14 -7.86 11.43 -3.07
N SER A 15 -6.63 11.61 -2.57
CA SER A 15 -5.49 12.05 -3.39
C SER A 15 -4.86 10.89 -4.19
N LEU A 16 -5.36 9.67 -4.03
CA LEU A 16 -4.85 8.43 -4.63
C LEU A 16 -6.00 7.61 -5.24
N ASN A 17 -7.08 8.27 -5.67
CA ASN A 17 -8.28 7.60 -6.16
C ASN A 17 -8.07 6.92 -7.52
N ASP A 18 -7.41 7.60 -8.43
CA ASP A 18 -7.20 7.21 -9.82
C ASP A 18 -5.84 7.68 -10.34
N ALA A 19 -5.52 7.33 -11.58
CA ALA A 19 -4.24 7.66 -12.19
C ALA A 19 -3.98 9.17 -12.24
N THR A 20 -5.00 9.98 -12.51
CA THR A 20 -4.86 11.45 -12.52
C THR A 20 -4.47 11.98 -11.16
N CYS A 21 -5.04 11.42 -10.08
CA CYS A 21 -4.68 11.76 -8.70
C CYS A 21 -3.22 11.43 -8.40
N PHE A 22 -2.73 10.25 -8.78
CA PHE A 22 -1.32 9.86 -8.63
C PHE A 22 -0.38 10.79 -9.40
N LEU A 23 -0.73 11.17 -10.63
CA LEU A 23 0.05 12.12 -11.43
C LEU A 23 0.04 13.53 -10.81
N ASN A 24 -1.03 13.94 -10.13
CA ASN A 24 -1.05 15.19 -9.40
C ASN A 24 -0.18 15.15 -8.14
N VAL A 25 -0.18 14.03 -7.41
CA VAL A 25 0.76 13.81 -6.29
C VAL A 25 2.21 13.95 -6.78
N GLU A 26 2.54 13.31 -7.90
CA GLU A 26 3.88 13.39 -8.49
C GLU A 26 4.30 14.84 -8.81
N LYS A 27 3.39 15.70 -9.31
CA LYS A 27 3.67 17.10 -9.62
C LYS A 27 3.96 17.96 -8.38
N ILE A 28 3.48 17.56 -7.20
CA ILE A 28 3.71 18.27 -5.93
C ILE A 28 5.12 18.01 -5.42
N LEU A 29 5.69 16.85 -5.72
CA LEU A 29 6.98 16.43 -5.21
C LEU A 29 8.13 17.16 -5.93
N SER A 30 9.11 17.61 -5.16
CA SER A 30 10.28 18.33 -5.67
C SER A 30 11.41 17.40 -6.13
N GLY A 31 11.35 16.12 -5.77
CA GLY A 31 12.40 15.13 -6.04
C GLY A 31 13.68 15.33 -5.20
N LYS A 32 13.57 16.06 -4.09
CA LYS A 32 14.69 16.28 -3.15
C LYS A 32 14.59 15.28 -1.98
N GLN A 33 14.98 15.74 -0.78
CA GLN A 33 14.89 14.92 0.44
C GLN A 33 13.44 14.92 0.97
N GLU A 34 12.66 13.96 0.54
CA GLU A 34 11.23 13.85 0.86
C GLU A 34 10.90 12.47 1.42
N ILE A 35 10.06 12.46 2.46
CA ILE A 35 9.40 11.27 2.98
C ILE A 35 7.94 11.34 2.54
N ILE A 36 7.46 10.31 1.86
CA ILE A 36 6.12 10.29 1.31
C ILE A 36 5.32 9.20 2.00
N ILE A 37 4.27 9.61 2.71
CA ILE A 37 3.35 8.70 3.42
C ILE A 37 2.04 8.68 2.64
N VAL A 38 1.59 7.49 2.27
CA VAL A 38 0.38 7.29 1.48
C VAL A 38 -0.66 6.48 2.25
N SER A 39 -1.92 6.74 1.97
CA SER A 39 -3.04 5.89 2.37
C SER A 39 -3.40 4.91 1.24
N ALA A 40 -4.25 3.94 1.53
CA ALA A 40 -4.91 3.14 0.49
C ALA A 40 -5.64 4.02 -0.52
N THR A 41 -5.80 3.55 -1.75
CA THR A 41 -6.69 4.20 -2.74
C THR A 41 -8.11 4.31 -2.19
N GLN A 42 -8.84 5.34 -2.60
CA GLN A 42 -10.19 5.62 -2.07
C GLN A 42 -11.08 4.38 -2.13
N GLY A 43 -11.72 4.06 -1.00
CA GLY A 43 -12.66 2.95 -0.86
C GLY A 43 -12.01 1.57 -0.65
N THR A 44 -10.70 1.41 -0.84
CA THR A 44 -10.04 0.11 -0.71
C THR A 44 -10.08 -0.41 0.72
N THR A 45 -9.76 0.42 1.72
CA THR A 45 -9.82 0.07 3.14
C THR A 45 -11.21 -0.45 3.53
N SER A 46 -12.28 0.27 3.13
CA SER A 46 -13.66 -0.14 3.41
C SER A 46 -14.05 -1.43 2.70
N SER A 47 -13.55 -1.65 1.48
CA SER A 47 -13.81 -2.88 0.73
C SER A 47 -13.12 -4.09 1.34
N LEU A 48 -11.87 -3.94 1.79
CA LEU A 48 -11.14 -5.01 2.49
C LEU A 48 -11.78 -5.32 3.85
N GLN A 49 -12.26 -4.32 4.58
CA GLN A 49 -13.02 -4.52 5.81
C GLN A 49 -14.31 -5.29 5.55
N LEU A 50 -15.06 -4.92 4.50
CA LEU A 50 -16.29 -5.61 4.14
C LEU A 50 -16.06 -7.08 3.80
N LEU A 51 -14.95 -7.43 3.13
CA LEU A 51 -14.58 -8.83 2.86
C LEU A 51 -14.35 -9.61 4.16
N LEU A 52 -13.67 -9.03 5.15
CA LEU A 52 -13.48 -9.66 6.46
C LEU A 52 -14.79 -9.86 7.19
N ASP A 53 -15.67 -8.85 7.20
CA ASP A 53 -16.96 -8.92 7.88
C ASP A 53 -17.86 -9.99 7.25
N GLN A 54 -17.91 -10.08 5.92
CA GLN A 54 -18.65 -11.11 5.19
C GLN A 54 -18.08 -12.51 5.43
N ALA A 55 -16.75 -12.67 5.42
CA ALA A 55 -16.10 -13.94 5.73
C ALA A 55 -16.45 -14.39 7.16
N CYS A 56 -16.52 -13.48 8.13
CA CYS A 56 -16.96 -13.78 9.50
C CYS A 56 -18.39 -14.29 9.55
N LEU A 57 -19.26 -13.83 8.66
CA LEU A 57 -20.64 -14.35 8.49
C LEU A 57 -20.70 -15.63 7.68
N GLY A 58 -19.59 -16.07 7.09
CA GLY A 58 -19.46 -17.29 6.30
C GLY A 58 -19.71 -17.12 4.82
N GLU A 59 -19.53 -15.92 4.35
CA GLU A 59 -19.70 -15.58 2.95
C GLU A 59 -18.37 -15.14 2.35
N LEU A 60 -17.94 -15.74 1.25
CA LEU A 60 -16.82 -15.25 0.45
C LEU A 60 -17.39 -14.41 -0.70
N ASN A 61 -16.85 -13.19 -0.83
CA ASN A 61 -17.23 -12.28 -1.89
C ASN A 61 -16.10 -12.16 -2.92
N ASP A 62 -15.97 -13.21 -3.75
CA ASP A 62 -14.94 -13.29 -4.79
C ASP A 62 -15.07 -12.16 -5.83
N GLU A 63 -16.29 -11.67 -6.08
CA GLU A 63 -16.52 -10.57 -7.00
C GLU A 63 -15.91 -9.26 -6.45
N LEU A 64 -16.10 -8.98 -5.15
CA LEU A 64 -15.50 -7.80 -4.50
C LEU A 64 -13.97 -7.92 -4.48
N LEU A 65 -13.43 -9.08 -4.15
CA LEU A 65 -11.98 -9.32 -4.15
C LEU A 65 -11.39 -9.11 -5.55
N THR A 66 -12.02 -9.68 -6.58
CA THR A 66 -11.63 -9.50 -7.99
C THR A 66 -11.69 -8.04 -8.43
N ARG A 67 -12.70 -7.28 -7.97
CA ARG A 67 -12.82 -5.86 -8.27
C ARG A 67 -11.70 -5.04 -7.63
N ILE A 68 -11.30 -5.37 -6.40
CA ILE A 68 -10.15 -4.74 -5.73
C ILE A 68 -8.87 -5.04 -6.49
N GLU A 69 -8.65 -6.30 -6.86
CA GLU A 69 -7.50 -6.73 -7.66
C GLU A 69 -7.41 -5.93 -8.97
N ARG A 70 -8.49 -5.95 -9.76
CA ARG A 70 -8.55 -5.28 -11.07
C ARG A 70 -8.23 -3.79 -10.95
N LYS A 71 -8.86 -3.09 -9.99
CA LYS A 71 -8.60 -1.67 -9.75
C LYS A 71 -7.10 -1.38 -9.59
N HIS A 72 -6.38 -2.17 -8.80
CA HIS A 72 -4.98 -1.93 -8.52
C HIS A 72 -4.06 -2.38 -9.66
N ILE A 73 -4.42 -3.45 -10.38
CA ILE A 73 -3.72 -3.87 -11.60
C ILE A 73 -3.85 -2.82 -12.70
N ASP A 74 -5.04 -2.25 -12.89
CA ASP A 74 -5.28 -1.20 -13.88
C ASP A 74 -4.44 0.05 -13.57
N LEU A 75 -4.43 0.50 -12.30
CA LEU A 75 -3.58 1.60 -11.84
C LEU A 75 -2.08 1.30 -12.06
N ALA A 76 -1.61 0.10 -11.70
CA ALA A 76 -0.23 -0.30 -11.90
C ALA A 76 0.13 -0.38 -13.40
N SER A 77 -0.79 -0.85 -14.23
CA SER A 77 -0.59 -0.97 -15.68
C SER A 77 -0.46 0.40 -16.35
N GLU A 78 -1.21 1.40 -15.87
CA GLU A 78 -1.19 2.76 -16.40
C GLU A 78 0.00 3.57 -15.88
N LEU A 79 0.33 3.46 -14.61
CA LEU A 79 1.24 4.37 -13.90
C LEU A 79 2.65 3.83 -13.71
N ALA A 80 2.81 2.50 -13.55
CA ALA A 80 4.10 1.93 -13.25
C ALA A 80 5.05 2.02 -14.45
N CYS A 81 6.31 2.36 -14.17
CA CYS A 81 7.35 2.33 -15.20
C CYS A 81 7.55 0.91 -15.74
N GLU A 82 7.96 0.81 -16.99
CA GLU A 82 8.06 -0.47 -17.70
C GLU A 82 8.90 -1.50 -16.95
N GLN A 83 10.01 -1.07 -16.33
CA GLN A 83 10.94 -1.93 -15.59
C GLN A 83 10.32 -2.54 -14.33
N LEU A 84 9.41 -1.84 -13.66
CA LEU A 84 8.80 -2.27 -12.39
C LEU A 84 7.35 -2.77 -12.54
N ARG A 85 6.70 -2.50 -13.68
CA ARG A 85 5.29 -2.83 -13.90
C ARG A 85 4.97 -4.30 -13.62
N THR A 86 5.72 -5.20 -14.23
CA THR A 86 5.51 -6.64 -14.06
C THR A 86 5.67 -7.07 -12.60
N THR A 87 6.66 -6.52 -11.91
CA THR A 87 6.91 -6.82 -10.49
C THR A 87 5.77 -6.29 -9.61
N VAL A 88 5.33 -5.05 -9.81
CA VAL A 88 4.22 -4.47 -9.03
C VAL A 88 2.95 -5.26 -9.23
N ILE A 89 2.60 -5.61 -10.48
CA ILE A 89 1.42 -6.43 -10.78
C ILE A 89 1.54 -7.83 -10.16
N ALA A 90 2.70 -8.46 -10.21
CA ALA A 90 2.93 -9.77 -9.60
C ALA A 90 2.77 -9.72 -8.08
N ASN A 91 3.29 -8.68 -7.43
CA ASN A 91 3.12 -8.46 -5.99
C ASN A 91 1.65 -8.30 -5.61
N ILE A 92 0.88 -7.47 -6.36
CA ILE A 92 -0.55 -7.28 -6.12
C ILE A 92 -1.28 -8.63 -6.21
N LYS A 93 -1.03 -9.42 -7.26
CA LYS A 93 -1.67 -10.74 -7.43
C LYS A 93 -1.32 -11.70 -6.31
N GLN A 94 -0.06 -11.74 -5.89
CA GLN A 94 0.37 -12.56 -4.77
C GLN A 94 -0.30 -12.14 -3.46
N ASP A 95 -0.40 -10.85 -3.21
CA ASP A 95 -1.07 -10.31 -2.02
C ASP A 95 -2.58 -10.64 -2.03
N ILE A 96 -3.25 -10.54 -3.18
CA ILE A 96 -4.67 -10.94 -3.35
C ILE A 96 -4.87 -12.42 -3.06
N TYR A 97 -3.94 -13.28 -3.52
CA TYR A 97 -3.99 -14.70 -3.19
C TYR A 97 -3.89 -14.93 -1.67
N VAL A 98 -2.95 -14.27 -1.00
CA VAL A 98 -2.80 -14.35 0.46
C VAL A 98 -4.06 -13.85 1.18
N ILE A 99 -4.66 -12.76 0.73
CA ILE A 99 -5.92 -12.26 1.28
C ILE A 99 -7.03 -13.31 1.12
N GLY A 100 -7.15 -13.97 -0.03
CA GLY A 100 -8.12 -15.04 -0.26
C GLY A 100 -7.97 -16.20 0.72
N ASP A 101 -6.75 -16.65 1.00
CA ASP A 101 -6.46 -17.69 1.98
C ASP A 101 -6.84 -17.24 3.41
N LEU A 102 -6.53 -15.99 3.78
CA LEU A 102 -6.91 -15.43 5.07
C LEU A 102 -8.44 -15.34 5.23
N LEU A 103 -9.14 -14.86 4.19
CA LEU A 103 -10.61 -14.79 4.20
C LEU A 103 -11.26 -16.20 4.32
N SER A 104 -10.72 -17.20 3.66
CA SER A 104 -11.17 -18.60 3.77
C SER A 104 -10.99 -19.12 5.20
N THR A 105 -9.89 -18.77 5.85
CA THR A 105 -9.64 -19.09 7.25
C THR A 105 -10.64 -18.40 8.16
N VAL A 106 -10.87 -17.09 7.98
CA VAL A 106 -11.87 -16.33 8.75
C VAL A 106 -13.27 -16.90 8.55
N MET A 107 -13.63 -17.27 7.32
CA MET A 107 -14.92 -17.90 7.02
C MET A 107 -15.14 -19.19 7.82
N THR A 108 -14.08 -20.00 7.95
CA THR A 108 -14.14 -21.27 8.71
C THR A 108 -14.23 -21.03 10.21
N LEU A 109 -13.45 -20.11 10.75
CA LEU A 109 -13.36 -19.81 12.19
C LEU A 109 -14.47 -18.88 12.69
N ARG A 110 -15.11 -18.10 11.81
CA ARG A 110 -16.15 -17.12 12.13
C ARG A 110 -15.67 -16.00 13.06
N VAL A 111 -14.36 -15.76 13.07
CA VAL A 111 -13.72 -14.73 13.92
C VAL A 111 -12.40 -14.30 13.29
N TYR A 112 -12.01 -13.07 13.51
CA TYR A 112 -10.66 -12.55 13.22
C TYR A 112 -10.18 -11.64 14.34
N SER A 113 -8.86 -11.53 14.51
CA SER A 113 -8.23 -10.63 15.47
C SER A 113 -8.01 -9.23 14.87
N LYS A 114 -7.73 -8.25 15.74
CA LYS A 114 -7.35 -6.89 15.29
C LYS A 114 -6.07 -6.89 14.46
N GLU A 115 -5.14 -7.78 14.76
CA GLU A 115 -3.87 -7.93 14.03
C GLU A 115 -4.13 -8.44 12.61
N LEU A 116 -5.02 -9.45 12.46
CA LEU A 116 -5.41 -9.93 11.13
C LEU A 116 -6.14 -8.83 10.34
N GLN A 117 -7.04 -8.09 10.99
CA GLN A 117 -7.71 -6.95 10.40
C GLN A 117 -6.70 -5.92 9.89
N ALA A 118 -5.76 -5.49 10.73
CA ALA A 118 -4.72 -4.54 10.37
C ALA A 118 -3.86 -5.04 9.20
N CYS A 119 -3.49 -6.33 9.22
CA CYS A 119 -2.76 -6.97 8.14
C CYS A 119 -3.51 -6.89 6.81
N VAL A 120 -4.78 -7.32 6.76
CA VAL A 120 -5.57 -7.32 5.52
C VAL A 120 -5.84 -5.91 5.01
N ILE A 121 -6.20 -4.98 5.89
CA ILE A 121 -6.46 -3.58 5.50
C ILE A 121 -5.19 -2.92 5.00
N GLY A 122 -4.04 -3.17 5.63
CA GLY A 122 -2.74 -2.59 5.28
C GLY A 122 -2.24 -2.89 3.85
N TYR A 123 -2.79 -3.91 3.19
CA TYR A 123 -2.46 -4.16 1.78
C TYR A 123 -2.83 -2.98 0.87
N GLY A 124 -3.89 -2.23 1.18
CA GLY A 124 -4.28 -1.06 0.39
C GLY A 124 -3.20 0.02 0.37
N GLU A 125 -2.60 0.32 1.52
CA GLU A 125 -1.49 1.26 1.66
C GLU A 125 -0.23 0.73 0.96
N LYS A 126 0.07 -0.54 1.12
CA LYS A 126 1.20 -1.23 0.48
C LYS A 126 1.12 -1.10 -1.05
N TRP A 127 -0.03 -1.37 -1.66
CA TRP A 127 -0.20 -1.25 -3.12
C TRP A 127 -0.07 0.19 -3.60
N SER A 128 -0.69 1.15 -2.89
CA SER A 128 -0.55 2.58 -3.21
C SER A 128 0.90 3.03 -3.19
N ALA A 129 1.67 2.60 -2.18
CA ALA A 129 3.08 2.94 -2.04
C ALA A 129 3.93 2.32 -3.17
N GLN A 130 3.69 1.07 -3.53
CA GLN A 130 4.41 0.39 -4.62
C GLN A 130 4.12 1.03 -5.99
N ILE A 131 2.86 1.35 -6.27
CA ILE A 131 2.46 2.02 -7.52
C ILE A 131 3.10 3.41 -7.61
N LEU A 132 3.02 4.21 -6.53
CA LEU A 132 3.63 5.54 -6.50
C LEU A 132 5.15 5.47 -6.63
N THR A 133 5.80 4.55 -5.93
CA THR A 133 7.25 4.33 -6.04
C THR A 133 7.65 4.02 -7.48
N SER A 134 6.89 3.15 -8.16
CA SER A 134 7.16 2.81 -9.55
C SER A 134 6.96 4.00 -10.50
N LEU A 135 5.91 4.80 -10.30
CA LEU A 135 5.67 6.03 -11.06
C LEU A 135 6.84 7.03 -10.91
N LEU A 136 7.26 7.28 -9.66
CA LEU A 136 8.34 8.22 -9.37
C LEU A 136 9.70 7.73 -9.89
N SER A 137 9.93 6.42 -9.89
CA SER A 137 11.16 5.81 -10.39
C SER A 137 11.36 6.02 -11.90
N ALA A 138 10.27 6.14 -12.67
CA ALA A 138 10.34 6.40 -14.11
C ALA A 138 11.00 7.74 -14.44
N LYS A 139 10.85 8.75 -13.58
CA LYS A 139 11.42 10.10 -13.78
C LYS A 139 12.79 10.28 -13.14
N SER A 140 13.18 9.39 -12.24
CA SER A 140 14.48 9.41 -11.58
C SER A 140 15.66 9.01 -12.49
N ASN A 141 15.53 9.14 -13.81
CA ASN A 141 16.63 8.92 -14.77
C ASN A 141 17.82 9.88 -14.60
N ASN A 142 17.70 10.89 -13.74
CA ASN A 142 18.85 11.70 -13.29
C ASN A 142 19.47 11.04 -12.06
N LYS A 143 20.74 10.69 -12.14
CA LYS A 143 21.59 10.01 -11.14
C LYS A 143 21.57 10.55 -9.70
N MET A 144 20.75 11.57 -9.40
CA MET A 144 20.75 12.27 -8.11
C MET A 144 19.52 12.01 -7.21
N SER A 145 18.45 11.40 -7.73
CA SER A 145 17.25 11.13 -6.91
C SER A 145 16.94 9.63 -6.92
N LYS A 146 17.18 8.95 -5.82
CA LYS A 146 16.82 7.54 -5.64
C LYS A 146 15.49 7.48 -4.90
N VAL A 147 14.48 6.83 -5.51
CA VAL A 147 13.21 6.52 -4.85
C VAL A 147 13.33 5.16 -4.20
N LEU A 148 12.98 5.08 -2.91
CA LEU A 148 12.98 3.85 -2.14
C LEU A 148 11.57 3.56 -1.65
N TYR A 149 11.11 2.35 -1.85
CA TYR A 149 9.93 1.82 -1.18
C TYR A 149 10.33 1.30 0.20
N VAL A 150 9.58 1.72 1.21
CA VAL A 150 9.73 1.22 2.59
C VAL A 150 8.39 0.69 3.06
N ASP A 151 8.34 -0.59 3.41
CA ASP A 151 7.16 -1.19 4.04
C ASP A 151 7.19 -0.85 5.53
N ALA A 152 6.23 -0.03 5.97
CA ALA A 152 6.16 0.42 7.36
C ALA A 152 6.02 -0.76 8.34
N SER A 153 5.41 -1.87 7.92
CA SER A 153 5.28 -3.08 8.75
C SER A 153 6.62 -3.76 9.07
N GLN A 154 7.63 -3.51 8.25
CA GLN A 154 8.97 -4.06 8.44
C GLN A 154 9.89 -3.17 9.28
N VAL A 155 9.58 -1.88 9.42
CA VAL A 155 10.41 -0.91 10.12
C VAL A 155 9.80 -0.41 11.42
N LEU A 156 8.47 -0.45 11.55
CA LEU A 156 7.77 -0.05 12.77
C LEU A 156 7.41 -1.29 13.59
N ILE A 157 8.05 -1.44 14.75
CA ILE A 157 7.76 -2.52 15.68
C ILE A 157 6.81 -1.99 16.75
N LEU A 158 5.66 -2.62 16.88
CA LEU A 158 4.67 -2.29 17.89
C LEU A 158 4.76 -3.27 19.05
N VAL A 159 4.79 -2.73 20.27
CA VAL A 159 4.65 -3.49 21.52
C VAL A 159 3.53 -2.82 22.32
N ASP A 160 2.52 -3.59 22.72
CA ASP A 160 1.34 -3.08 23.44
C ASP A 160 0.65 -1.87 22.79
N ASN A 161 0.56 -1.86 21.44
CA ASN A 161 0.04 -0.79 20.58
C ASN A 161 0.86 0.52 20.57
N GLU A 162 2.06 0.51 21.12
CA GLU A 162 3.01 1.63 21.02
C GLU A 162 4.21 1.28 20.16
N VAL A 163 4.80 2.28 19.49
CA VAL A 163 6.00 2.04 18.68
C VAL A 163 7.20 1.83 19.58
N ASP A 164 7.83 0.66 19.46
CA ASP A 164 9.12 0.38 20.10
C ASP A 164 10.25 1.04 19.29
N TRP A 165 10.54 2.29 19.61
CA TRP A 165 11.55 3.10 18.91
C TRP A 165 12.95 2.50 19.01
N GLU A 166 13.31 1.82 20.13
CA GLU A 166 14.64 1.22 20.29
C GLU A 166 14.87 0.05 19.30
N LYS A 167 13.81 -0.68 18.98
CA LYS A 167 13.89 -1.75 17.97
C LYS A 167 13.75 -1.22 16.55
N ALA A 168 12.88 -0.23 16.34
CA ALA A 168 12.68 0.38 15.03
C ALA A 168 13.94 1.10 14.51
N GLU A 169 14.77 1.69 15.38
CA GLU A 169 16.02 2.36 15.00
C GLU A 169 17.15 1.39 14.59
N LYS A 170 17.01 0.09 14.83
CA LYS A 170 18.05 -0.92 14.55
C LYS A 170 17.88 -1.64 13.20
N ILE A 171 16.83 -1.28 12.45
CA ILE A 171 16.53 -1.82 11.12
C ILE A 171 17.09 -0.90 10.04
#